data_b1198c93b8fd23de83beb73a77503ba4
#
_entry.id   b1198c93b8fd23de83beb73a77503ba4
#
_cell.length_a   1.000
_cell.length_b   1.000
_cell.length_c   1.000
_cell.angle_alpha   90.00
_cell.angle_beta   90.00
_cell.angle_gamma   90.00
#
_symmetry.space_group_name_H-M   'P 1'
#
loop_
_entity.id
_entity.type
_entity.pdbx_description
1 polymer ?
#
loop_
_entity_poly.entity_id
_entity_poly.type
_entity_poly.pdbx_seq_one_letter_code
_entity_poly.pdbx_strand_id
1 'polypeptide(L)'
;MSIPFETEAVEALFSPLIGDGAFDPDIEKYLNELGNARPSVVLAFPPKAAGTYLRSAAITAVGGQLVRTVHAQGGRDATFYLPTFLLYYAAGIPACPLVTHVHMQALAANRLFIEALDLRPVVMIRSLPDMLASYLDELEDQPLRPDKWLNIKVPDAYPDFSDERKGDFIIEMMVPWYVSFFSTWLDYARTDERVLFLHYDDFHAQPAAVLEKLLAHSRLPRSHAHCQAALDEVWKERASFRYNKGVSGRGHRRFTPAQIERLRRMIAYYGDLAPLADRLIPPP
;
A
#
# COMPACT_ATOMS: atom_id res chain seq x y z
N MET A 1 -31.54 -14.99 1.49
CA MET A 1 -31.99 -13.95 2.43
C MET A 1 -31.53 -12.63 1.89
N SER A 2 -32.39 -11.88 1.19
CA SER A 2 -32.03 -10.54 0.65
C SER A 2 -32.05 -9.56 1.83
N ILE A 3 -30.91 -9.00 2.16
CA ILE A 3 -30.85 -7.85 3.06
C ILE A 3 -31.50 -6.71 2.28
N PRO A 4 -32.58 -6.09 2.76
CA PRO A 4 -33.12 -4.91 2.12
C PRO A 4 -32.08 -3.82 2.31
N PHE A 5 -31.37 -3.47 1.24
CA PHE A 5 -30.63 -2.23 1.16
C PHE A 5 -31.69 -1.12 1.14
N GLU A 6 -31.86 -0.43 2.24
CA GLU A 6 -32.64 0.79 2.23
C GLU A 6 -31.86 1.79 1.38
N THR A 7 -32.41 2.13 0.22
CA THR A 7 -31.78 3.02 -0.78
C THR A 7 -31.37 4.35 -0.14
N GLU A 8 -32.15 4.84 0.83
CA GLU A 8 -31.87 6.04 1.61
C GLU A 8 -30.57 5.93 2.45
N ALA A 9 -30.30 4.78 3.05
CA ALA A 9 -29.05 4.57 3.80
C ALA A 9 -27.83 4.55 2.89
N VAL A 10 -27.98 4.02 1.67
CA VAL A 10 -26.90 4.01 0.68
C VAL A 10 -26.69 5.42 0.11
N GLU A 11 -27.74 6.16 -0.19
CA GLU A 11 -27.66 7.56 -0.64
C GLU A 11 -27.08 8.46 0.45
N ALA A 12 -27.46 8.24 1.72
CA ALA A 12 -26.86 8.92 2.86
C ALA A 12 -25.38 8.65 3.04
N LEU A 13 -24.89 7.44 2.72
CA LEU A 13 -23.46 7.09 2.71
C LEU A 13 -22.67 7.83 1.60
N PHE A 14 -23.31 8.25 0.52
CA PHE A 14 -22.66 8.91 -0.60
C PHE A 14 -22.89 10.43 -0.65
N SER A 15 -23.92 10.94 0.03
CA SER A 15 -24.24 12.36 0.13
C SER A 15 -23.28 13.20 0.99
N PRO A 16 -22.63 12.69 2.01
CA PRO A 16 -21.97 13.48 3.06
C PRO A 16 -20.61 14.04 2.72
N LEU A 17 -20.10 13.80 1.55
CA LEU A 17 -18.86 14.49 1.09
C LEU A 17 -19.15 15.93 0.64
N ILE A 18 -20.36 16.41 0.87
CA ILE A 18 -20.82 17.78 0.56
C ILE A 18 -20.92 18.52 1.90
N GLY A 19 -19.85 19.13 2.32
CA GLY A 19 -19.76 19.88 3.57
C GLY A 19 -18.35 19.82 4.13
N ASP A 20 -18.17 20.12 5.37
CA ASP A 20 -16.89 20.30 6.07
C ASP A 20 -15.97 19.05 6.15
N GLY A 21 -16.15 18.04 5.29
CA GLY A 21 -15.30 16.85 5.20
C GLY A 21 -15.49 15.85 6.35
N ALA A 22 -16.65 15.87 7.00
CA ALA A 22 -17.02 14.92 8.05
C ALA A 22 -18.26 14.11 7.65
N PHE A 23 -18.36 12.87 8.15
CA PHE A 23 -19.58 12.08 8.05
C PHE A 23 -20.65 12.60 9.01
N ASP A 24 -21.92 12.35 8.64
CA ASP A 24 -23.00 12.45 9.60
C ASP A 24 -22.70 11.55 10.83
N PRO A 25 -22.96 12.00 12.07
CA PRO A 25 -22.63 11.25 13.28
C PRO A 25 -23.23 9.83 13.35
N ASP A 26 -24.43 9.62 12.81
CA ASP A 26 -25.07 8.31 12.79
C ASP A 26 -24.38 7.37 11.78
N ILE A 27 -23.94 7.90 10.65
CA ILE A 27 -23.17 7.18 9.64
C ILE A 27 -21.78 6.84 10.20
N GLU A 28 -21.12 7.79 10.83
CA GLU A 28 -19.81 7.56 11.46
C GLU A 28 -19.89 6.45 12.52
N LYS A 29 -20.90 6.49 13.38
CA LYS A 29 -21.17 5.45 14.38
C LYS A 29 -21.38 4.09 13.73
N TYR A 30 -22.19 4.01 12.67
CA TYR A 30 -22.45 2.77 11.94
C TYR A 30 -21.16 2.20 11.30
N LEU A 31 -20.35 3.05 10.67
CA LEU A 31 -19.07 2.67 10.08
C LEU A 31 -18.10 2.17 11.16
N ASN A 32 -18.07 2.82 12.32
CA ASN A 32 -17.23 2.41 13.44
C ASN A 32 -17.64 1.05 14.01
N GLU A 33 -18.94 0.81 14.16
CA GLU A 33 -19.47 -0.51 14.55
C GLU A 33 -19.09 -1.60 13.54
N LEU A 34 -19.17 -1.31 12.24
CA LEU A 34 -18.72 -2.22 11.18
C LEU A 34 -17.22 -2.52 11.28
N GLY A 35 -16.39 -1.50 11.43
CA GLY A 35 -14.93 -1.65 11.54
C GLY A 35 -14.53 -2.49 12.75
N ASN A 36 -15.18 -2.28 13.88
CA ASN A 36 -14.95 -3.03 15.12
C ASN A 36 -15.43 -4.49 15.03
N ALA A 37 -16.53 -4.73 14.32
CA ALA A 37 -17.06 -6.09 14.15
C ALA A 37 -16.16 -7.00 13.31
N ARG A 38 -15.31 -6.40 12.45
CA ARG A 38 -14.41 -7.14 11.56
C ARG A 38 -13.04 -6.50 11.50
N PRO A 39 -12.09 -6.91 12.36
CA PRO A 39 -10.72 -6.46 12.27
C PRO A 39 -10.16 -6.68 10.87
N SER A 40 -9.51 -5.66 10.33
CA SER A 40 -9.01 -5.66 8.96
C SER A 40 -7.53 -5.34 8.92
N VAL A 41 -6.81 -6.02 8.04
CA VAL A 41 -5.42 -5.71 7.72
C VAL A 41 -5.39 -4.75 6.52
N VAL A 42 -4.92 -3.54 6.72
CA VAL A 42 -4.81 -2.52 5.68
C VAL A 42 -3.34 -2.27 5.35
N LEU A 43 -2.88 -2.78 4.21
CA LEU A 43 -1.52 -2.59 3.72
C LEU A 43 -1.52 -1.43 2.73
N ALA A 44 -1.22 -0.24 3.22
CA ALA A 44 -0.99 0.95 2.40
C ALA A 44 0.49 0.99 1.99
N PHE A 45 0.88 0.11 1.07
CA PHE A 45 2.26 -0.03 0.64
C PHE A 45 2.49 0.68 -0.69
N PRO A 46 3.63 1.37 -0.86
CA PRO A 46 3.97 1.90 -2.16
C PRO A 46 4.28 0.76 -3.15
N PRO A 47 4.18 0.99 -4.47
CA PRO A 47 4.58 0.01 -5.46
C PRO A 47 5.98 -0.54 -5.21
N LYS A 48 6.20 -1.82 -5.45
CA LYS A 48 7.51 -2.50 -5.32
C LYS A 48 8.08 -2.59 -3.88
N ALA A 49 7.23 -2.50 -2.86
CA ALA A 49 7.60 -2.62 -1.44
C ALA A 49 7.17 -3.98 -0.82
N ALA A 50 7.29 -5.09 -1.54
CA ALA A 50 6.96 -6.47 -1.12
C ALA A 50 5.48 -6.72 -0.76
N GLY A 51 4.56 -5.84 -1.14
CA GLY A 51 3.16 -5.89 -0.72
C GLY A 51 2.45 -7.19 -1.08
N THR A 52 2.73 -7.81 -2.22
CA THR A 52 2.08 -9.06 -2.62
C THR A 52 2.42 -10.22 -1.71
N TYR A 53 3.72 -10.38 -1.35
CA TYR A 53 4.16 -11.46 -0.49
C TYR A 53 3.62 -11.30 0.94
N LEU A 54 3.78 -10.11 1.53
CA LEU A 54 3.32 -9.85 2.91
C LEU A 54 1.80 -9.91 3.03
N ARG A 55 1.06 -9.45 2.00
CA ARG A 55 -0.40 -9.61 1.92
C ARG A 55 -0.81 -11.08 1.96
N SER A 56 -0.17 -11.93 1.14
CA SER A 56 -0.49 -13.35 1.10
C SER A 56 -0.17 -14.03 2.42
N ALA A 57 0.96 -13.69 3.05
CA ALA A 57 1.31 -14.20 4.37
C ALA A 57 0.31 -13.75 5.45
N ALA A 58 -0.16 -12.49 5.40
CA ALA A 58 -1.18 -12.01 6.32
C ALA A 58 -2.50 -12.77 6.12
N ILE A 59 -2.96 -12.96 4.86
CA ILE A 59 -4.17 -13.76 4.56
C ILE A 59 -4.06 -15.16 5.15
N THR A 60 -2.95 -15.86 4.89
CA THR A 60 -2.71 -17.21 5.41
C THR A 60 -2.69 -17.23 6.93
N ALA A 61 -1.99 -16.30 7.57
CA ALA A 61 -1.85 -16.25 9.01
C ALA A 61 -3.17 -15.98 9.75
N VAL A 62 -4.10 -15.22 9.18
CA VAL A 62 -5.36 -14.90 9.84
C VAL A 62 -6.53 -15.70 9.32
N GLY A 63 -6.34 -16.59 8.33
CA GLY A 63 -7.45 -17.25 7.64
C GLY A 63 -8.36 -16.23 6.96
N GLY A 64 -7.78 -15.16 6.45
CA GLY A 64 -8.50 -13.99 5.98
C GLY A 64 -8.87 -14.05 4.49
N GLN A 65 -9.60 -13.03 4.06
CA GLN A 65 -10.00 -12.86 2.67
C GLN A 65 -9.42 -11.59 2.08
N LEU A 66 -8.91 -11.70 0.85
CA LEU A 66 -8.47 -10.53 0.07
C LEU A 66 -9.68 -9.69 -0.35
N VAL A 67 -9.65 -8.43 0.05
CA VAL A 67 -10.63 -7.43 -0.37
C VAL A 67 -9.97 -6.39 -1.26
N ARG A 68 -10.61 -6.08 -2.37
CA ARG A 68 -10.21 -4.98 -3.23
C ARG A 68 -11.02 -3.75 -2.85
N THR A 69 -10.35 -2.77 -2.27
CA THR A 69 -10.95 -1.50 -1.84
C THR A 69 -10.88 -0.42 -2.90
N VAL A 70 -10.48 -0.78 -4.11
CA VAL A 70 -10.37 0.10 -5.25
C VAL A 70 -11.31 -0.35 -6.36
N HIS A 71 -11.71 0.56 -7.24
CA HIS A 71 -12.54 0.22 -8.38
C HIS A 71 -11.88 -0.89 -9.22
N ALA A 72 -12.69 -1.84 -9.72
CA ALA A 72 -12.19 -3.06 -10.40
C ALA A 72 -11.30 -2.77 -11.63
N GLN A 73 -11.49 -1.64 -12.29
CA GLN A 73 -10.71 -1.18 -13.44
C GLN A 73 -9.67 -0.13 -13.07
N GLY A 74 -9.77 0.46 -11.89
CA GLY A 74 -8.76 1.37 -11.36
C GLY A 74 -7.62 0.57 -10.78
N GLY A 75 -6.46 1.10 -10.80
CA GLY A 75 -5.35 0.50 -10.16
C GLY A 75 -5.39 0.61 -8.64
N ARG A 76 -4.36 0.05 -8.04
CA ARG A 76 -4.18 0.05 -6.59
C ARG A 76 -3.87 1.43 -6.01
N ASP A 77 -3.72 2.43 -6.88
CA ASP A 77 -3.30 3.79 -6.53
C ASP A 77 -4.48 4.73 -6.27
N ALA A 78 -5.70 4.20 -6.38
CA ALA A 78 -6.90 4.96 -6.16
C ALA A 78 -7.16 5.19 -4.66
N THR A 79 -7.96 6.19 -4.39
CA THR A 79 -8.63 6.37 -3.11
C THR A 79 -9.36 5.10 -2.68
N PHE A 80 -9.49 4.94 -1.38
CA PHE A 80 -10.29 3.88 -0.79
C PHE A 80 -11.74 3.96 -1.31
N TYR A 81 -12.17 2.95 -2.06
CA TYR A 81 -13.49 2.93 -2.65
C TYR A 81 -14.47 2.24 -1.71
N LEU A 82 -15.09 3.04 -0.86
CA LEU A 82 -16.01 2.57 0.19
C LEU A 82 -17.11 1.62 -0.31
N PRO A 83 -17.78 1.85 -1.45
CA PRO A 83 -18.82 0.92 -1.91
C PRO A 83 -18.36 -0.52 -2.05
N THR A 84 -17.18 -0.73 -2.60
CA THR A 84 -16.61 -2.09 -2.72
C THR A 84 -16.34 -2.68 -1.34
N PHE A 85 -15.82 -1.88 -0.41
CA PHE A 85 -15.55 -2.34 0.95
C PHE A 85 -16.85 -2.71 1.67
N LEU A 86 -17.86 -1.87 1.61
CA LEU A 86 -19.18 -2.13 2.21
C LEU A 86 -19.88 -3.35 1.62
N LEU A 87 -19.72 -3.63 0.31
CA LEU A 87 -20.26 -4.82 -0.31
C LEU A 87 -19.71 -6.11 0.34
N TYR A 88 -18.45 -6.13 0.74
CA TYR A 88 -17.88 -7.26 1.48
C TYR A 88 -18.46 -7.43 2.88
N TYR A 89 -18.82 -6.35 3.54
CA TYR A 89 -19.52 -6.40 4.83
C TYR A 89 -20.97 -6.84 4.66
N ALA A 90 -21.69 -6.24 3.71
CA ALA A 90 -23.12 -6.50 3.46
C ALA A 90 -23.40 -7.88 2.87
N ALA A 91 -22.51 -8.41 2.04
CA ALA A 91 -22.69 -9.72 1.39
C ALA A 91 -22.64 -10.93 2.35
N GLY A 92 -22.55 -10.70 3.66
CA GLY A 92 -22.47 -11.78 4.65
C GLY A 92 -21.29 -12.72 4.42
N ILE A 93 -20.24 -12.23 3.76
CA ILE A 93 -19.02 -12.99 3.54
C ILE A 93 -18.55 -13.54 4.87
N PRO A 94 -18.06 -14.79 4.91
CA PRO A 94 -17.78 -15.51 6.15
C PRO A 94 -17.05 -14.63 7.14
N ALA A 95 -17.32 -14.84 8.43
CA ALA A 95 -16.78 -14.05 9.55
C ALA A 95 -15.25 -14.21 9.67
N CYS A 96 -14.54 -13.91 8.58
CA CYS A 96 -13.06 -13.93 8.51
C CYS A 96 -12.52 -12.51 8.41
N PRO A 97 -11.31 -12.28 8.90
CA PRO A 97 -10.62 -10.99 8.76
C PRO A 97 -10.47 -10.58 7.30
N LEU A 98 -10.62 -9.29 7.04
CA LEU A 98 -10.42 -8.73 5.71
C LEU A 98 -8.96 -8.27 5.56
N VAL A 99 -8.35 -8.54 4.43
CA VAL A 99 -6.99 -8.09 4.11
C VAL A 99 -7.03 -7.30 2.81
N THR A 100 -6.61 -6.06 2.85
CA THR A 100 -6.48 -5.22 1.66
C THR A 100 -5.05 -4.78 1.45
N HIS A 101 -4.64 -4.64 0.18
CA HIS A 101 -3.35 -4.09 -0.22
C HIS A 101 -3.59 -3.06 -1.32
N VAL A 102 -3.28 -1.82 -1.01
CA VAL A 102 -3.58 -0.64 -1.84
C VAL A 102 -2.41 0.33 -1.81
N HIS A 103 -2.21 1.06 -2.90
CA HIS A 103 -1.17 2.10 -3.00
C HIS A 103 -1.75 3.49 -2.67
N MET A 104 -2.67 3.57 -1.72
CA MET A 104 -3.33 4.83 -1.38
C MET A 104 -2.42 5.78 -0.60
N GLN A 105 -2.55 7.06 -0.88
CA GLN A 105 -1.97 8.13 -0.08
C GLN A 105 -2.90 8.46 1.10
N ALA A 106 -2.37 9.02 2.18
CA ALA A 106 -3.17 9.48 3.33
C ALA A 106 -3.82 10.85 3.06
N LEU A 107 -4.55 10.96 1.95
CA LEU A 107 -5.33 12.14 1.61
C LEU A 107 -6.56 12.26 2.51
N ALA A 108 -7.13 13.47 2.64
CA ALA A 108 -8.27 13.75 3.50
C ALA A 108 -9.42 12.74 3.33
N ALA A 109 -9.80 12.42 2.09
CA ALA A 109 -10.86 11.45 1.82
C ALA A 109 -10.52 10.03 2.32
N ASN A 110 -9.25 9.60 2.23
CA ASN A 110 -8.83 8.29 2.74
C ASN A 110 -8.77 8.28 4.26
N ARG A 111 -8.28 9.37 4.89
CA ARG A 111 -8.23 9.53 6.35
C ARG A 111 -9.63 9.41 6.95
N LEU A 112 -10.61 10.07 6.36
CA LEU A 112 -12.00 10.03 6.79
C LEU A 112 -12.52 8.58 6.91
N PHE A 113 -12.25 7.72 5.93
CA PHE A 113 -12.65 6.31 6.00
C PHE A 113 -11.82 5.48 6.97
N ILE A 114 -10.52 5.79 7.10
CA ILE A 114 -9.65 5.16 8.09
C ILE A 114 -10.18 5.43 9.50
N GLU A 115 -10.57 6.67 9.76
CA GLU A 115 -11.09 7.11 11.04
C GLU A 115 -12.47 6.51 11.33
N ALA A 116 -13.41 6.65 10.40
CA ALA A 116 -14.76 6.15 10.57
C ALA A 116 -14.85 4.63 10.73
N LEU A 117 -13.98 3.87 10.07
CA LEU A 117 -13.92 2.40 10.18
C LEU A 117 -12.91 1.92 11.22
N ASP A 118 -12.28 2.81 11.99
CA ASP A 118 -11.20 2.51 12.94
C ASP A 118 -10.14 1.56 12.35
N LEU A 119 -9.77 1.81 11.09
CA LEU A 119 -8.75 1.03 10.41
C LEU A 119 -7.36 1.37 10.94
N ARG A 120 -6.45 0.41 10.88
CA ARG A 120 -5.06 0.57 11.32
C ARG A 120 -4.10 0.33 10.17
N PRO A 121 -3.85 1.35 9.33
CA PRO A 121 -2.98 1.22 8.18
C PRO A 121 -1.55 0.87 8.55
N VAL A 122 -0.97 0.00 7.74
CA VAL A 122 0.45 -0.34 7.80
C VAL A 122 1.12 0.17 6.55
N VAL A 123 2.19 0.95 6.70
CA VAL A 123 2.96 1.58 5.61
C VAL A 123 4.35 0.95 5.55
N MET A 124 4.77 0.48 4.39
CA MET A 124 6.12 -0.06 4.20
C MET A 124 7.06 1.01 3.66
N ILE A 125 8.17 1.21 4.37
CA ILE A 125 9.29 2.05 3.91
C ILE A 125 10.33 1.16 3.25
N ARG A 126 10.72 1.51 2.04
CA ARG A 126 11.79 0.87 1.28
C ARG A 126 12.63 1.91 0.55
N SER A 127 13.88 1.59 0.29
CA SER A 127 14.79 2.40 -0.53
C SER A 127 14.15 2.77 -1.87
N LEU A 128 14.08 4.06 -2.20
CA LEU A 128 13.58 4.56 -3.49
C LEU A 128 14.38 4.00 -4.66
N PRO A 129 15.73 4.04 -4.66
CA PRO A 129 16.50 3.42 -5.73
C PRO A 129 16.13 1.95 -5.98
N ASP A 130 15.88 1.16 -4.92
CA ASP A 130 15.51 -0.24 -5.07
C ASP A 130 14.09 -0.43 -5.60
N MET A 131 13.15 0.41 -5.18
CA MET A 131 11.78 0.39 -5.71
C MET A 131 11.76 0.77 -7.19
N LEU A 132 12.48 1.82 -7.58
CA LEU A 132 12.58 2.26 -8.97
C LEU A 132 13.30 1.23 -9.85
N ALA A 133 14.38 0.62 -9.37
CA ALA A 133 15.06 -0.47 -10.10
C ALA A 133 14.13 -1.67 -10.30
N SER A 134 13.34 -2.01 -9.27
CA SER A 134 12.32 -3.07 -9.39
C SER A 134 11.17 -2.71 -10.33
N TYR A 135 10.90 -1.43 -10.50
CA TYR A 135 9.89 -0.94 -11.44
C TYR A 135 10.42 -1.02 -12.88
N LEU A 136 11.69 -0.63 -13.09
CA LEU A 136 12.36 -0.77 -14.39
C LEU A 136 12.39 -2.22 -14.87
N ASP A 137 12.76 -3.16 -13.98
CA ASP A 137 12.72 -4.59 -14.32
C ASP A 137 11.33 -5.03 -14.79
N GLU A 138 10.27 -4.56 -14.13
CA GLU A 138 8.91 -4.89 -14.52
C GLU A 138 8.52 -4.30 -15.88
N LEU A 139 9.01 -3.10 -16.21
CA LEU A 139 8.80 -2.48 -17.53
C LEU A 139 9.56 -3.21 -18.63
N GLU A 140 10.74 -3.76 -18.32
CA GLU A 140 11.57 -4.51 -19.26
C GLU A 140 11.05 -5.93 -19.49
N ASP A 141 10.55 -6.60 -18.43
CA ASP A 141 10.07 -7.99 -18.50
C ASP A 141 8.68 -8.13 -19.15
N GLN A 142 7.90 -7.08 -19.22
CA GLN A 142 6.53 -7.14 -19.77
C GLN A 142 6.41 -6.25 -20.99
N PRO A 143 5.91 -6.78 -22.11
CA PRO A 143 5.56 -5.94 -23.24
C PRO A 143 4.62 -4.86 -22.75
N LEU A 144 4.91 -3.62 -23.14
CA LEU A 144 4.19 -2.42 -22.73
C LEU A 144 2.69 -2.61 -22.92
N ARG A 145 1.99 -2.83 -21.83
CA ARG A 145 0.55 -2.81 -21.80
C ARG A 145 0.12 -1.49 -21.18
N PRO A 146 -0.32 -0.52 -21.97
CA PRO A 146 -0.70 0.82 -21.47
C PRO A 146 -1.74 0.79 -20.36
N ASP A 147 -2.59 -0.24 -20.36
CA ASP A 147 -3.66 -0.47 -19.42
C ASP A 147 -3.21 -1.01 -18.04
N LYS A 148 -1.95 -1.42 -17.90
CA LYS A 148 -1.43 -1.97 -16.64
C LYS A 148 -0.70 -0.96 -15.76
N TRP A 149 -0.34 0.19 -16.32
CA TRP A 149 0.50 1.18 -15.66
C TRP A 149 -0.33 2.38 -15.23
N LEU A 150 -0.78 2.36 -14.01
CA LEU A 150 -1.79 3.29 -13.52
C LEU A 150 -1.28 4.68 -13.23
N ASN A 151 0.01 4.80 -12.93
CA ASN A 151 0.56 6.09 -12.49
C ASN A 151 1.30 6.83 -13.59
N ILE A 152 1.75 6.11 -14.62
CA ILE A 152 2.49 6.71 -15.72
C ILE A 152 2.08 6.09 -17.06
N LYS A 153 1.97 6.94 -18.08
CA LYS A 153 1.90 6.49 -19.47
C LYS A 153 3.34 6.32 -19.98
N VAL A 154 3.67 5.08 -20.34
CA VAL A 154 4.97 4.78 -20.93
C VAL A 154 4.94 5.19 -22.41
N PRO A 155 5.90 6.00 -22.91
CA PRO A 155 5.96 6.40 -24.31
C PRO A 155 6.23 5.20 -25.23
N ASP A 156 5.72 5.24 -26.45
CA ASP A 156 5.96 4.19 -27.44
C ASP A 156 7.44 4.01 -27.78
N ALA A 157 8.23 5.10 -27.70
CA ALA A 157 9.67 5.09 -27.91
C ALA A 157 10.49 4.55 -26.71
N TYR A 158 9.86 4.18 -25.60
CA TYR A 158 10.56 3.71 -24.40
C TYR A 158 11.50 2.51 -24.64
N PRO A 159 11.16 1.51 -25.46
CA PRO A 159 12.06 0.41 -25.77
C PRO A 159 13.41 0.86 -26.32
N ASP A 160 13.44 1.97 -27.08
CA ASP A 160 14.62 2.52 -27.74
C ASP A 160 15.45 3.44 -26.84
N PHE A 161 15.00 3.68 -25.59
CA PHE A 161 15.77 4.51 -24.66
C PHE A 161 17.03 3.77 -24.19
N SER A 162 18.13 4.51 -24.05
CA SER A 162 19.31 4.02 -23.35
C SER A 162 18.97 3.72 -21.88
N ASP A 163 19.76 2.88 -21.21
CA ASP A 163 19.56 2.56 -19.79
C ASP A 163 19.53 3.81 -18.90
N GLU A 164 20.42 4.78 -19.18
CA GLU A 164 20.43 6.05 -18.46
C GLU A 164 19.13 6.83 -18.67
N ARG A 165 18.63 6.91 -19.91
CA ARG A 165 17.36 7.59 -20.23
C ARG A 165 16.15 6.88 -19.62
N LYS A 166 16.15 5.54 -19.54
CA LYS A 166 15.13 4.78 -18.82
C LYS A 166 15.16 5.11 -17.31
N GLY A 167 16.37 5.24 -16.75
CA GLY A 167 16.57 5.68 -15.37
C GLY A 167 16.03 7.09 -15.12
N ASP A 168 16.33 8.04 -15.99
CA ASP A 168 15.79 9.41 -15.89
C ASP A 168 14.26 9.41 -15.99
N PHE A 169 13.71 8.71 -16.97
CA PHE A 169 12.26 8.60 -17.15
C PHE A 169 11.56 8.09 -15.90
N ILE A 170 12.04 6.99 -15.30
CA ILE A 170 11.37 6.43 -14.12
C ILE A 170 11.51 7.34 -12.89
N ILE A 171 12.61 8.03 -12.74
CA ILE A 171 12.82 9.01 -11.67
C ILE A 171 11.82 10.16 -11.83
N GLU A 172 11.75 10.77 -13.01
CA GLU A 172 10.91 11.93 -13.26
C GLU A 172 9.43 11.62 -13.14
N MET A 173 9.02 10.43 -13.56
CA MET A 173 7.61 10.06 -13.59
C MET A 173 7.10 9.44 -12.28
N MET A 174 7.95 8.73 -11.54
CA MET A 174 7.50 7.99 -10.35
C MET A 174 7.85 8.64 -9.02
N VAL A 175 8.98 9.34 -8.92
CA VAL A 175 9.43 9.89 -7.63
C VAL A 175 8.47 10.92 -7.06
N PRO A 176 7.85 11.82 -7.84
CA PRO A 176 6.85 12.75 -7.31
C PRO A 176 5.70 12.03 -6.58
N TRP A 177 5.27 10.89 -7.13
CA TRP A 177 4.24 10.07 -6.49
C TRP A 177 4.74 9.44 -5.17
N TYR A 178 5.95 8.84 -5.16
CA TYR A 178 6.51 8.25 -3.95
C TYR A 178 6.73 9.29 -2.83
N VAL A 179 7.21 10.46 -3.20
CA VAL A 179 7.42 11.56 -2.26
C VAL A 179 6.08 12.00 -1.65
N SER A 180 5.07 12.25 -2.48
CA SER A 180 3.72 12.57 -2.02
C SER A 180 3.13 11.47 -1.14
N PHE A 181 3.34 10.19 -1.50
CA PHE A 181 2.89 9.05 -0.71
C PHE A 181 3.48 9.08 0.71
N PHE A 182 4.79 9.16 0.84
CA PHE A 182 5.44 9.14 2.16
C PHE A 182 5.13 10.41 2.96
N SER A 183 5.12 11.58 2.33
CA SER A 183 4.80 12.85 2.98
C SER A 183 3.40 12.82 3.60
N THR A 184 2.38 12.40 2.84
CA THR A 184 1.00 12.35 3.36
C THR A 184 0.82 11.35 4.51
N TRP A 185 1.52 10.21 4.47
CA TRP A 185 1.49 9.24 5.57
C TRP A 185 2.23 9.72 6.82
N LEU A 186 3.38 10.38 6.66
CA LEU A 186 4.10 10.98 7.78
C LEU A 186 3.30 12.11 8.44
N ASP A 187 2.69 12.96 7.62
CA ASP A 187 1.82 14.02 8.12
C ASP A 187 0.66 13.45 8.93
N TYR A 188 -0.03 12.45 8.42
CA TYR A 188 -1.12 11.81 9.13
C TYR A 188 -0.66 11.14 10.43
N ALA A 189 0.46 10.45 10.43
CA ALA A 189 1.00 9.78 11.62
C ALA A 189 1.45 10.73 12.74
N ARG A 190 1.60 12.03 12.47
CA ARG A 190 1.88 13.03 13.52
C ARG A 190 0.67 13.27 14.43
N THR A 191 -0.51 13.05 13.91
CA THR A 191 -1.78 13.33 14.59
C THR A 191 -2.57 12.08 14.91
N ASP A 192 -2.18 10.92 14.37
CA ASP A 192 -2.93 9.67 14.49
C ASP A 192 -1.99 8.46 14.69
N GLU A 193 -2.10 7.82 15.85
CA GLU A 193 -1.30 6.66 16.23
C GLU A 193 -1.71 5.35 15.54
N ARG A 194 -2.79 5.36 14.75
CA ARG A 194 -3.27 4.19 14.00
C ARG A 194 -2.35 3.79 12.86
N VAL A 195 -1.37 4.62 12.49
CA VAL A 195 -0.42 4.33 11.40
C VAL A 195 0.81 3.60 11.93
N LEU A 196 1.09 2.42 11.38
CA LEU A 196 2.32 1.70 11.65
C LEU A 196 3.26 1.78 10.45
N PHE A 197 4.48 2.26 10.67
CA PHE A 197 5.56 2.14 9.70
C PHE A 197 6.37 0.86 9.92
N LEU A 198 6.59 0.12 8.85
CA LEU A 198 7.49 -1.03 8.76
C LEU A 198 8.62 -0.71 7.79
N HIS A 199 9.78 -1.31 8.01
CA HIS A 199 10.93 -1.19 7.13
C HIS A 199 11.13 -2.48 6.34
N TYR A 200 11.39 -2.35 5.05
CA TYR A 200 11.63 -3.48 4.15
C TYR A 200 12.85 -4.30 4.58
N ASP A 201 13.90 -3.64 5.07
CA ASP A 201 15.13 -4.32 5.51
C ASP A 201 14.88 -5.16 6.76
N ASP A 202 14.05 -4.67 7.70
CA ASP A 202 13.62 -5.46 8.86
C ASP A 202 12.78 -6.67 8.41
N PHE A 203 11.89 -6.47 7.44
CA PHE A 203 11.11 -7.57 6.86
C PHE A 203 12.01 -8.60 6.17
N HIS A 204 13.04 -8.16 5.47
CA HIS A 204 14.00 -9.05 4.82
C HIS A 204 14.82 -9.84 5.84
N ALA A 205 15.21 -9.21 6.95
CA ALA A 205 16.02 -9.83 7.99
C ALA A 205 15.21 -10.75 8.92
N GLN A 206 13.99 -10.33 9.29
CA GLN A 206 13.15 -11.02 10.28
C GLN A 206 11.66 -11.01 9.85
N PRO A 207 11.32 -11.75 8.78
CA PRO A 207 9.98 -11.67 8.17
C PRO A 207 8.86 -12.06 9.14
N ALA A 208 9.07 -13.07 10.00
CA ALA A 208 8.07 -13.51 10.96
C ALA A 208 7.80 -12.46 12.05
N ALA A 209 8.84 -11.80 12.56
CA ALA A 209 8.69 -10.75 13.56
C ALA A 209 7.94 -9.52 12.99
N VAL A 210 8.20 -9.17 11.73
CA VAL A 210 7.50 -8.09 11.06
C VAL A 210 6.03 -8.44 10.79
N LEU A 211 5.73 -9.68 10.38
CA LEU A 211 4.35 -10.13 10.22
C LEU A 211 3.60 -10.16 11.56
N GLU A 212 4.25 -10.63 12.63
CA GLU A 212 3.70 -10.61 13.98
C GLU A 212 3.35 -9.19 14.43
N LYS A 213 4.27 -8.23 14.27
CA LYS A 213 4.05 -6.82 14.58
C LYS A 213 2.89 -6.22 13.78
N LEU A 214 2.83 -6.51 12.48
CA LEU A 214 1.76 -6.08 11.59
C LEU A 214 0.40 -6.59 12.07
N LEU A 215 0.30 -7.89 12.36
CA LEU A 215 -0.96 -8.51 12.79
C LEU A 215 -1.40 -8.03 14.17
N ALA A 216 -0.47 -7.86 15.11
CA ALA A 216 -0.77 -7.28 16.42
C ALA A 216 -1.33 -5.86 16.28
N HIS A 217 -0.72 -5.02 15.45
CA HIS A 217 -1.21 -3.68 15.14
C HIS A 217 -2.62 -3.69 14.53
N SER A 218 -2.92 -4.65 13.67
CA SER A 218 -4.24 -4.84 13.05
C SER A 218 -5.28 -5.49 13.98
N ARG A 219 -4.99 -5.63 15.29
CA ARG A 219 -5.85 -6.31 16.28
C ARG A 219 -6.12 -7.80 15.99
N LEU A 220 -5.23 -8.43 15.26
CA LEU A 220 -5.28 -9.85 14.87
C LEU A 220 -4.01 -10.59 15.31
N PRO A 221 -3.61 -10.51 16.60
CA PRO A 221 -2.34 -11.05 17.04
C PRO A 221 -2.20 -12.54 16.74
N ARG A 222 -1.01 -12.94 16.32
CA ARG A 222 -0.60 -14.32 16.09
C ARG A 222 0.77 -14.53 16.71
N SER A 223 1.06 -15.76 17.11
CA SER A 223 2.40 -16.08 17.63
C SER A 223 3.44 -16.06 16.53
N HIS A 224 4.70 -15.85 16.92
CA HIS A 224 5.84 -15.88 16.00
C HIS A 224 5.89 -17.18 15.19
N ALA A 225 5.70 -18.33 15.83
CA ALA A 225 5.68 -19.62 15.16
C ALA A 225 4.57 -19.74 14.11
N HIS A 226 3.38 -19.17 14.40
CA HIS A 226 2.27 -19.15 13.44
C HIS A 226 2.56 -18.24 12.25
N CYS A 227 3.17 -17.09 12.49
CA CYS A 227 3.61 -16.17 11.43
C CYS A 227 4.68 -16.82 10.54
N GLN A 228 5.65 -17.52 11.14
CA GLN A 228 6.67 -18.26 10.38
C GLN A 228 6.04 -19.35 9.51
N ALA A 229 5.13 -20.15 10.05
CA ALA A 229 4.44 -21.19 9.29
C ALA A 229 3.64 -20.61 8.10
N ALA A 230 2.97 -19.47 8.28
CA ALA A 230 2.26 -18.80 7.20
C ALA A 230 3.20 -18.29 6.09
N LEU A 231 4.36 -17.75 6.46
CA LEU A 231 5.40 -17.33 5.51
C LEU A 231 5.97 -18.52 4.74
N ASP A 232 6.27 -19.61 5.40
CA ASP A 232 6.79 -20.84 4.79
C ASP A 232 5.78 -21.43 3.79
N GLU A 233 4.50 -21.40 4.13
CA GLU A 233 3.43 -21.87 3.23
C GLU A 233 3.37 -21.02 1.97
N VAL A 234 3.32 -19.70 2.12
CA VAL A 234 3.31 -18.76 0.99
C VAL A 234 4.59 -18.88 0.15
N TRP A 235 5.73 -19.16 0.77
CA TRP A 235 7.00 -19.31 0.05
C TRP A 235 7.03 -20.52 -0.89
N LYS A 236 6.27 -21.58 -0.62
CA LYS A 236 6.14 -22.72 -1.53
C LYS A 236 5.56 -22.32 -2.89
N GLU A 237 4.69 -21.32 -2.87
CA GLU A 237 4.02 -20.79 -4.07
C GLU A 237 4.75 -19.58 -4.69
N ARG A 238 6.00 -19.30 -4.31
CA ARG A 238 6.75 -18.11 -4.73
C ARG A 238 6.82 -17.89 -6.24
N ALA A 239 6.74 -18.94 -7.03
CA ALA A 239 6.72 -18.86 -8.49
C ALA A 239 5.43 -18.19 -9.04
N SER A 240 4.32 -18.21 -8.27
CA SER A 240 3.07 -17.55 -8.62
C SER A 240 3.09 -16.05 -8.28
N PHE A 241 4.00 -15.61 -7.40
CA PHE A 241 4.17 -14.22 -7.07
C PHE A 241 5.14 -13.57 -8.05
N ARG A 242 4.92 -12.31 -8.36
CA ARG A 242 5.90 -11.47 -9.06
C ARG A 242 7.06 -11.15 -8.10
N TYR A 243 7.71 -12.19 -7.56
CA TYR A 243 8.86 -12.05 -6.71
C TYR A 243 10.04 -11.63 -7.58
N ASN A 244 10.38 -10.36 -7.53
CA ASN A 244 11.62 -9.90 -8.11
C ASN A 244 12.78 -10.33 -7.19
N LYS A 245 14.00 -10.12 -7.58
CA LYS A 245 15.24 -10.66 -7.00
C LYS A 245 15.39 -10.58 -5.45
N GLY A 246 14.51 -9.85 -4.74
CA GLY A 246 14.50 -9.76 -3.27
C GLY A 246 15.79 -9.21 -2.64
N VAL A 247 16.60 -8.48 -3.40
CA VAL A 247 17.93 -8.00 -2.99
C VAL A 247 17.85 -6.51 -2.70
N SER A 248 18.27 -6.11 -1.49
CA SER A 248 18.46 -4.68 -1.14
C SER A 248 19.77 -4.14 -1.71
N GLY A 249 19.82 -2.83 -1.93
CA GLY A 249 21.03 -2.09 -2.37
C GLY A 249 21.35 -2.19 -3.87
N ARG A 250 20.52 -2.88 -4.66
CA ARG A 250 20.78 -3.00 -6.11
C ARG A 250 20.47 -1.72 -6.88
N GLY A 251 19.62 -0.85 -6.32
CA GLY A 251 19.27 0.43 -6.92
C GLY A 251 20.49 1.33 -7.13
N HIS A 252 21.41 1.36 -6.18
CA HIS A 252 22.66 2.12 -6.32
C HIS A 252 23.57 1.65 -7.48
N ARG A 253 23.41 0.40 -7.92
CA ARG A 253 24.13 -0.13 -9.08
C ARG A 253 23.40 0.09 -10.40
N ARG A 254 22.09 0.34 -10.34
CA ARG A 254 21.25 0.57 -11.52
C ARG A 254 21.22 2.03 -11.94
N PHE A 255 21.39 2.96 -10.99
CA PHE A 255 21.34 4.39 -11.24
C PHE A 255 22.71 5.04 -11.13
N THR A 256 22.97 6.03 -11.98
CA THR A 256 24.22 6.82 -11.94
C THR A 256 24.27 7.67 -10.67
N PRO A 257 25.49 8.11 -10.24
CA PRO A 257 25.62 9.03 -9.11
C PRO A 257 24.81 10.32 -9.30
N ALA A 258 24.73 10.85 -10.52
CA ALA A 258 23.93 12.04 -10.84
C ALA A 258 22.42 11.79 -10.65
N GLN A 259 21.93 10.61 -11.00
CA GLN A 259 20.55 10.20 -10.78
C GLN A 259 20.24 10.04 -9.29
N ILE A 260 21.13 9.42 -8.52
CA ILE A 260 20.97 9.31 -7.05
C ILE A 260 20.96 10.71 -6.41
N GLU A 261 21.80 11.61 -6.84
CA GLU A 261 21.82 12.99 -6.34
C GLU A 261 20.53 13.74 -6.72
N ARG A 262 19.98 13.50 -7.91
CA ARG A 262 18.66 14.02 -8.28
C ARG A 262 17.56 13.53 -7.32
N LEU A 263 17.56 12.24 -6.96
CA LEU A 263 16.63 11.69 -5.98
C LEU A 263 16.74 12.42 -4.63
N ARG A 264 17.95 12.65 -4.12
CA ARG A 264 18.17 13.38 -2.87
C ARG A 264 17.58 14.79 -2.92
N ARG A 265 17.83 15.52 -4.01
CA ARG A 265 17.26 16.86 -4.20
C ARG A 265 15.75 16.85 -4.22
N MET A 266 15.13 15.86 -4.88
CA MET A 266 13.67 15.77 -4.93
C MET A 266 13.06 15.52 -3.54
N ILE A 267 13.68 14.67 -2.72
CA ILE A 267 13.26 14.42 -1.34
C ILE A 267 13.46 15.68 -0.49
N ALA A 268 14.57 16.41 -0.68
CA ALA A 268 14.90 17.59 0.11
C ALA A 268 13.91 18.77 -0.05
N TYR A 269 13.09 18.78 -1.10
CA TYR A 269 11.97 19.74 -1.21
C TYR A 269 10.92 19.57 -0.11
N TYR A 270 10.86 18.39 0.50
CA TYR A 270 9.85 18.02 1.49
C TYR A 270 10.52 17.83 2.84
N GLY A 271 10.57 18.90 3.64
CA GLY A 271 11.23 18.89 4.96
C GLY A 271 10.67 17.86 5.94
N ASP A 272 9.43 17.46 5.77
CA ASP A 272 8.76 16.41 6.53
C ASP A 272 9.32 15.01 6.23
N LEU A 273 9.98 14.80 5.09
CA LEU A 273 10.67 13.55 4.75
C LEU A 273 12.08 13.43 5.37
N ALA A 274 12.62 14.48 5.98
CA ALA A 274 13.95 14.45 6.58
C ALA A 274 14.18 13.25 7.53
N PRO A 275 13.20 12.83 8.38
CA PRO A 275 13.38 11.66 9.24
C PRO A 275 13.54 10.33 8.48
N LEU A 276 13.09 10.27 7.24
CA LEU A 276 13.17 9.09 6.38
C LEU A 276 14.27 9.17 5.32
N ALA A 277 14.96 10.30 5.17
CA ALA A 277 15.87 10.55 4.06
C ALA A 277 16.90 9.44 3.88
N ASP A 278 17.59 9.02 4.94
CA ASP A 278 18.59 7.95 4.92
C ASP A 278 17.98 6.56 4.67
N ARG A 279 16.69 6.36 4.98
CA ARG A 279 15.98 5.11 4.69
C ARG A 279 15.48 5.08 3.24
N LEU A 280 15.05 6.23 2.73
CA LEU A 280 14.59 6.36 1.35
C LEU A 280 15.75 6.36 0.35
N ILE A 281 16.88 6.95 0.70
CA ILE A 281 18.12 6.90 -0.10
C ILE A 281 19.30 6.57 0.82
N PRO A 282 19.46 5.29 1.17
CA PRO A 282 20.59 4.88 2.00
C PRO A 282 21.92 5.25 1.34
N PRO A 283 22.99 5.42 2.10
CA PRO A 283 24.33 5.56 1.53
C PRO A 283 24.68 4.31 0.69
N PRO A 284 25.59 4.45 -0.28
CA PRO A 284 26.00 3.35 -1.16
C PRO A 284 26.71 2.21 -0.41
#